data_99a04d8cfb16b2647d0420254b062bae
#
_entry.id   99a04d8cfb16b2647d0420254b062bae
#
_cell.length_a   1.000
_cell.length_b   1.000
_cell.length_c   1.000
_cell.angle_alpha   90.00
_cell.angle_beta   90.00
_cell.angle_gamma   90.00
#
_symmetry.space_group_name_H-M   'P 1'
#
loop_
_entity.id
_entity.type
_entity.pdbx_description
1 polymer ?
#
loop_
_entity_poly.entity_id
_entity_poly.type
_entity_poly.pdbx_seq_one_letter_code
_entity_poly.pdbx_strand_id
1 'polypeptide(L)'
;MRSFPKSDKLEHVCYDIRGPVHKEALRLEEEGNKILKLNIGNPAPFGFEAPDEILVDVIRNLPSAQGYCDSKGLYSARKAIVQYYQSKGIHDSTVNDVYIGNGVSELITMSMQALLNDGDEVLVPMPDYPLWTAAVTLSGGKAVHYLCDEEAGWFPAIDDIRAKVNAKTKAIVVINPNNPTGAVYSKALLEEIIEVARENNLIIFADEIYDKILYDGAIHHHIAALAPDVLTITFNGLSKAYRVAGFRQGWMILNGPKQHAKGYIEGLDMLASMRLCANVPMQHAIQTALGGYQSINEFVQPGGRLLEQRNKAYDLITQIPGISCVKPMGAMYMFPKLDIQKFNIHSDEKFVLDLLRKEKVLLVHGKGFNWHSPDHFRVVTLPYAGQLEEAIGKLARFLETYRQ
;
A
#
# COMPACT_ATOMS: atom_id res chain seq x y z
N MET A 1 21.22 -36.71 0.96
CA MET A 1 20.08 -36.13 0.18
C MET A 1 20.53 -34.78 -0.35
N ARG A 2 20.12 -34.41 -1.58
CA ARG A 2 20.39 -33.07 -2.13
C ARG A 2 19.57 -32.02 -1.36
N SER A 3 20.20 -30.95 -0.94
CA SER A 3 19.50 -29.78 -0.33
C SER A 3 18.88 -28.92 -1.43
N PHE A 4 17.70 -28.36 -1.16
CA PHE A 4 17.02 -27.41 -2.04
C PHE A 4 16.82 -26.08 -1.27
N PRO A 5 17.82 -25.18 -1.29
CA PRO A 5 17.67 -23.86 -0.67
C PRO A 5 16.66 -23.00 -1.43
N LYS A 6 16.20 -21.91 -0.83
CA LYS A 6 15.43 -20.89 -1.56
C LYS A 6 16.30 -20.25 -2.66
N SER A 7 15.65 -19.67 -3.68
CA SER A 7 16.36 -18.97 -4.75
C SER A 7 17.16 -17.76 -4.21
N ASP A 8 18.38 -17.55 -4.71
CA ASP A 8 19.28 -16.48 -4.27
C ASP A 8 18.64 -15.09 -4.38
N LYS A 9 17.82 -14.84 -5.41
CA LYS A 9 17.08 -13.57 -5.54
C LYS A 9 16.09 -13.29 -4.42
N LEU A 10 15.68 -14.30 -3.64
CA LEU A 10 14.84 -14.13 -2.45
C LEU A 10 15.64 -13.75 -1.20
N GLU A 11 16.99 -13.82 -1.22
CA GLU A 11 17.83 -13.39 -0.11
C GLU A 11 17.74 -11.88 0.14
N HIS A 12 17.51 -11.11 -0.93
CA HIS A 12 17.45 -9.65 -0.90
C HIS A 12 16.02 -9.09 -0.83
N VAL A 13 15.03 -9.95 -0.60
CA VAL A 13 13.62 -9.53 -0.46
C VAL A 13 13.30 -9.39 1.01
N CYS A 14 13.15 -8.13 1.47
CA CYS A 14 12.60 -7.82 2.77
C CYS A 14 11.06 -7.83 2.66
N TYR A 15 10.41 -8.86 3.22
CA TYR A 15 8.95 -8.94 3.32
C TYR A 15 8.54 -9.46 4.70
N ASP A 16 8.93 -8.70 5.73
CA ASP A 16 8.89 -9.11 7.13
C ASP A 16 7.50 -9.05 7.78
N ILE A 17 6.49 -8.58 7.05
CA ILE A 17 5.09 -8.62 7.53
C ILE A 17 4.68 -10.03 7.96
N ARG A 18 5.35 -11.07 7.42
CA ARG A 18 5.20 -12.49 7.77
C ARG A 18 6.52 -13.13 8.23
N GLY A 19 7.46 -12.33 8.71
CA GLY A 19 8.78 -12.75 9.18
C GLY A 19 8.78 -13.37 10.58
N PRO A 20 9.94 -13.29 11.29
CA PRO A 20 10.12 -13.90 12.61
C PRO A 20 9.08 -13.46 13.65
N VAL A 21 8.71 -12.17 13.64
CA VAL A 21 7.72 -11.60 14.58
C VAL A 21 6.34 -12.25 14.39
N HIS A 22 5.92 -12.46 13.13
CA HIS A 22 4.64 -13.12 12.85
C HIS A 22 4.66 -14.59 13.27
N LYS A 23 5.77 -15.31 13.03
CA LYS A 23 5.92 -16.70 13.48
C LYS A 23 5.82 -16.82 14.99
N GLU A 24 6.43 -15.89 15.72
CA GLU A 24 6.33 -15.86 17.19
C GLU A 24 4.90 -15.55 17.66
N ALA A 25 4.18 -14.67 16.95
CA ALA A 25 2.78 -14.40 17.26
C ALA A 25 1.92 -15.68 17.13
N LEU A 26 2.09 -16.44 16.04
CA LEU A 26 1.39 -17.71 15.83
C LEU A 26 1.71 -18.72 16.95
N ARG A 27 3.00 -18.87 17.31
CA ARG A 27 3.41 -19.75 18.40
C ARG A 27 2.75 -19.38 19.72
N LEU A 28 2.68 -18.10 20.05
CA LEU A 28 2.03 -17.62 21.26
C LEU A 28 0.50 -17.85 21.23
N GLU A 29 -0.13 -17.72 20.07
CA GLU A 29 -1.56 -18.04 19.89
C GLU A 29 -1.83 -19.53 20.08
N GLU A 30 -0.98 -20.41 19.54
CA GLU A 30 -1.04 -21.85 19.75
C GLU A 30 -0.90 -22.23 21.25
N GLU A 31 -0.17 -21.47 22.02
CA GLU A 31 -0.05 -21.58 23.49
C GLU A 31 -1.26 -21.01 24.26
N GLY A 32 -2.28 -20.49 23.56
CA GLY A 32 -3.51 -19.96 24.13
C GLY A 32 -3.45 -18.47 24.51
N ASN A 33 -2.40 -17.74 24.10
CA ASN A 33 -2.32 -16.31 24.35
C ASN A 33 -3.21 -15.50 23.38
N LYS A 34 -3.92 -14.51 23.89
CA LYS A 34 -4.63 -13.53 23.06
C LYS A 34 -3.68 -12.42 22.62
N ILE A 35 -3.49 -12.28 21.32
CA ILE A 35 -2.63 -11.25 20.74
C ILE A 35 -3.46 -10.06 20.26
N LEU A 36 -3.05 -8.85 20.64
CA LEU A 36 -3.60 -7.60 20.11
C LEU A 36 -2.88 -7.27 18.80
N LYS A 37 -3.57 -7.44 17.67
CA LYS A 37 -2.99 -7.35 16.32
C LYS A 37 -3.15 -5.96 15.74
N LEU A 38 -2.04 -5.21 15.66
CA LEU A 38 -1.96 -3.88 15.03
C LEU A 38 -0.97 -3.89 13.85
N ASN A 39 -0.82 -5.03 13.19
CA ASN A 39 0.21 -5.27 12.19
C ASN A 39 -0.30 -5.26 10.74
N ILE A 40 -1.53 -5.66 10.45
CA ILE A 40 -2.05 -5.81 9.09
C ILE A 40 -3.26 -4.91 8.86
N GLY A 41 -3.21 -4.09 7.80
CA GLY A 41 -4.32 -3.26 7.34
C GLY A 41 -5.41 -4.08 6.63
N ASN A 42 -6.08 -4.96 7.38
CA ASN A 42 -7.21 -5.74 6.93
C ASN A 42 -8.46 -5.31 7.70
N PRO A 43 -9.41 -4.58 7.07
CA PRO A 43 -10.57 -4.02 7.78
C PRO A 43 -11.55 -5.05 8.35
N ALA A 44 -11.78 -6.15 7.63
CA ALA A 44 -12.83 -7.12 7.96
C ALA A 44 -12.74 -7.70 9.38
N PRO A 45 -11.57 -8.16 9.89
CA PRO A 45 -11.46 -8.68 11.26
C PRO A 45 -11.79 -7.67 12.37
N PHE A 46 -11.84 -6.39 12.03
CA PHE A 46 -12.16 -5.30 12.95
C PHE A 46 -13.61 -4.80 12.83
N GLY A 47 -14.49 -5.58 12.18
CA GLY A 47 -15.89 -5.24 12.04
C GLY A 47 -16.18 -4.11 11.04
N PHE A 48 -15.31 -3.93 10.06
CA PHE A 48 -15.60 -3.10 8.90
C PHE A 48 -16.15 -4.00 7.79
N GLU A 49 -17.47 -4.14 7.77
CA GLU A 49 -18.16 -5.02 6.84
C GLU A 49 -18.15 -4.48 5.41
N ALA A 50 -18.23 -5.39 4.45
CA ALA A 50 -18.41 -5.06 3.05
C ALA A 50 -19.77 -4.37 2.81
N PRO A 51 -19.88 -3.44 1.84
CA PRO A 51 -21.20 -2.94 1.44
C PRO A 51 -22.10 -4.07 0.93
N ASP A 52 -23.34 -4.12 1.41
CA ASP A 52 -24.31 -5.18 1.05
C ASP A 52 -24.53 -5.29 -0.46
N GLU A 53 -24.57 -4.16 -1.14
CA GLU A 53 -24.79 -4.10 -2.58
C GLU A 53 -23.70 -4.86 -3.35
N ILE A 54 -22.46 -4.79 -2.87
CA ILE A 54 -21.32 -5.50 -3.46
C ILE A 54 -21.50 -7.01 -3.27
N LEU A 55 -21.88 -7.45 -2.07
CA LEU A 55 -22.11 -8.86 -1.76
C LEU A 55 -23.25 -9.44 -2.59
N VAL A 56 -24.39 -8.73 -2.65
CA VAL A 56 -25.57 -9.15 -3.42
C VAL A 56 -25.23 -9.28 -4.90
N ASP A 57 -24.48 -8.33 -5.46
CA ASP A 57 -24.14 -8.34 -6.88
C ASP A 57 -23.22 -9.51 -7.23
N VAL A 58 -22.23 -9.81 -6.40
CA VAL A 58 -21.38 -11.01 -6.57
C VAL A 58 -22.23 -12.28 -6.54
N ILE A 59 -23.10 -12.44 -5.54
CA ILE A 59 -23.96 -13.64 -5.40
C ILE A 59 -24.84 -13.82 -6.63
N ARG A 60 -25.47 -12.76 -7.13
CA ARG A 60 -26.34 -12.79 -8.32
C ARG A 60 -25.61 -13.21 -9.60
N ASN A 61 -24.36 -12.83 -9.71
CA ASN A 61 -23.55 -13.09 -10.92
C ASN A 61 -22.74 -14.39 -10.84
N LEU A 62 -22.69 -15.11 -9.72
CA LEU A 62 -21.96 -16.38 -9.58
C LEU A 62 -22.32 -17.40 -10.68
N PRO A 63 -23.60 -17.59 -11.07
CA PRO A 63 -23.95 -18.56 -12.13
C PRO A 63 -23.34 -18.26 -13.50
N SER A 64 -23.09 -16.98 -13.81
CA SER A 64 -22.48 -16.53 -15.08
C SER A 64 -20.95 -16.39 -15.03
N ALA A 65 -20.35 -16.60 -13.87
CA ALA A 65 -18.94 -16.34 -13.61
C ALA A 65 -18.07 -17.61 -13.55
N GLN A 66 -18.55 -18.74 -14.12
CA GLN A 66 -17.86 -20.05 -14.03
C GLN A 66 -16.74 -20.22 -15.07
N GLY A 67 -16.80 -19.48 -16.17
CA GLY A 67 -15.81 -19.56 -17.24
C GLY A 67 -14.73 -18.48 -17.13
N TYR A 68 -13.69 -18.63 -17.93
CA TYR A 68 -12.70 -17.56 -18.11
C TYR A 68 -13.33 -16.35 -18.79
N CYS A 69 -12.81 -15.16 -18.48
CA CYS A 69 -13.11 -13.94 -19.21
C CYS A 69 -11.91 -13.47 -20.03
N ASP A 70 -12.01 -12.28 -20.63
CA ASP A 70 -10.88 -11.60 -21.26
C ASP A 70 -9.69 -11.47 -20.28
N SER A 71 -8.48 -11.63 -20.77
CA SER A 71 -7.26 -11.60 -19.94
C SER A 71 -7.08 -10.28 -19.19
N LYS A 72 -7.57 -9.17 -19.74
CA LYS A 72 -7.58 -7.87 -19.09
C LYS A 72 -8.72 -7.71 -18.07
N GLY A 73 -9.71 -8.60 -18.09
CA GLY A 73 -10.88 -8.58 -17.20
C GLY A 73 -12.20 -8.34 -17.93
N LEU A 74 -13.31 -8.49 -17.19
CA LEU A 74 -14.66 -8.28 -17.73
C LEU A 74 -14.80 -6.87 -18.30
N TYR A 75 -15.44 -6.78 -19.48
CA TYR A 75 -15.67 -5.50 -20.15
C TYR A 75 -16.46 -4.51 -19.28
N SER A 76 -17.51 -4.96 -18.60
CA SER A 76 -18.33 -4.12 -17.71
C SER A 76 -17.50 -3.52 -16.57
N ALA A 77 -16.63 -4.31 -15.95
CA ALA A 77 -15.74 -3.86 -14.88
C ALA A 77 -14.71 -2.85 -15.40
N ARG A 78 -14.06 -3.15 -16.55
CA ARG A 78 -13.09 -2.21 -17.18
C ARG A 78 -13.79 -0.90 -17.60
N LYS A 79 -15.01 -0.99 -18.12
CA LYS A 79 -15.80 0.21 -18.49
C LYS A 79 -16.13 1.06 -17.28
N ALA A 80 -16.52 0.44 -16.17
CA ALA A 80 -16.79 1.15 -14.91
C ALA A 80 -15.55 1.87 -14.39
N ILE A 81 -14.36 1.24 -14.49
CA ILE A 81 -13.09 1.85 -14.11
C ILE A 81 -12.79 3.08 -14.97
N VAL A 82 -12.91 2.97 -16.30
CA VAL A 82 -12.70 4.11 -17.20
C VAL A 82 -13.65 5.27 -16.85
N GLN A 83 -14.94 4.98 -16.66
CA GLN A 83 -15.93 6.00 -16.29
C GLN A 83 -15.62 6.67 -14.95
N TYR A 84 -15.14 5.88 -13.98
CA TYR A 84 -14.71 6.41 -12.69
C TYR A 84 -13.57 7.43 -12.86
N TYR A 85 -12.52 7.10 -13.63
CA TYR A 85 -11.41 8.04 -13.86
C TYR A 85 -11.81 9.23 -14.73
N GLN A 86 -12.75 9.06 -15.68
CA GLN A 86 -13.34 10.18 -16.42
C GLN A 86 -14.03 11.19 -15.48
N SER A 87 -14.71 10.71 -14.44
CA SER A 87 -15.31 11.58 -13.42
C SER A 87 -14.27 12.33 -12.57
N LYS A 88 -13.00 11.91 -12.64
CA LYS A 88 -11.85 12.57 -12.00
C LYS A 88 -11.06 13.47 -12.95
N GLY A 89 -11.58 13.71 -14.15
CA GLY A 89 -10.94 14.56 -15.15
C GLY A 89 -9.86 13.86 -16.00
N ILE A 90 -9.81 12.53 -15.98
CA ILE A 90 -8.85 11.73 -16.74
C ILE A 90 -9.59 11.10 -17.93
N HIS A 91 -9.31 11.58 -19.16
CA HIS A 91 -10.11 11.26 -20.34
C HIS A 91 -9.36 10.52 -21.46
N ASP A 92 -8.08 10.27 -21.30
CA ASP A 92 -7.19 9.74 -22.34
C ASP A 92 -7.07 8.21 -22.36
N SER A 93 -7.88 7.52 -21.53
CA SER A 93 -7.87 6.06 -21.43
C SER A 93 -9.16 5.44 -21.95
N THR A 94 -9.01 4.25 -22.50
CA THR A 94 -10.07 3.37 -22.99
C THR A 94 -10.14 2.08 -22.16
N VAL A 95 -11.13 1.25 -22.41
CA VAL A 95 -11.23 -0.08 -21.78
C VAL A 95 -10.03 -0.99 -22.09
N ASN A 96 -9.29 -0.72 -23.16
CA ASN A 96 -8.09 -1.48 -23.53
C ASN A 96 -6.85 -1.11 -22.69
N ASP A 97 -6.91 0.02 -22.01
CA ASP A 97 -5.84 0.51 -21.14
C ASP A 97 -6.00 0.05 -19.68
N VAL A 98 -7.01 -0.78 -19.40
CA VAL A 98 -7.33 -1.28 -18.05
C VAL A 98 -7.00 -2.76 -17.94
N TYR A 99 -6.29 -3.13 -16.87
CA TYR A 99 -6.01 -4.51 -16.48
C TYR A 99 -6.56 -4.76 -15.08
N ILE A 100 -7.41 -5.77 -14.96
CA ILE A 100 -7.92 -6.23 -13.66
C ILE A 100 -7.03 -7.37 -13.17
N GLY A 101 -6.65 -7.33 -11.89
CA GLY A 101 -5.78 -8.32 -11.27
C GLY A 101 -6.35 -8.91 -9.99
N ASN A 102 -5.77 -10.03 -9.56
CA ASN A 102 -6.04 -10.65 -8.27
C ASN A 102 -5.46 -9.81 -7.12
N GLY A 103 -5.98 -8.60 -6.98
CA GLY A 103 -5.46 -7.51 -6.15
C GLY A 103 -4.35 -6.73 -6.84
N VAL A 104 -4.08 -5.54 -6.32
CA VAL A 104 -3.00 -4.66 -6.80
C VAL A 104 -1.63 -5.36 -6.74
N SER A 105 -1.43 -6.27 -5.80
CA SER A 105 -0.16 -7.01 -5.65
C SER A 105 0.21 -7.85 -6.88
N GLU A 106 -0.74 -8.48 -7.56
CA GLU A 106 -0.47 -9.17 -8.81
C GLU A 106 -0.04 -8.20 -9.91
N LEU A 107 -0.72 -7.06 -10.01
CA LEU A 107 -0.46 -6.05 -11.03
C LEU A 107 0.89 -5.35 -10.84
N ILE A 108 1.30 -5.09 -9.58
CA ILE A 108 2.63 -4.58 -9.27
C ILE A 108 3.71 -5.54 -9.78
N THR A 109 3.58 -6.84 -9.46
CA THR A 109 4.53 -7.86 -9.91
C THR A 109 4.56 -7.95 -11.44
N MET A 110 3.38 -7.97 -12.07
CA MET A 110 3.25 -8.02 -13.53
C MET A 110 3.89 -6.79 -14.20
N SER A 111 3.69 -5.60 -13.65
CA SER A 111 4.23 -4.35 -14.18
C SER A 111 5.76 -4.34 -14.15
N MET A 112 6.36 -4.83 -13.07
CA MET A 112 7.82 -4.90 -12.96
C MET A 112 8.40 -5.98 -13.90
N GLN A 113 7.75 -7.14 -14.00
CA GLN A 113 8.18 -8.20 -14.91
C GLN A 113 8.13 -7.77 -16.39
N ALA A 114 7.13 -6.97 -16.77
CA ALA A 114 7.00 -6.48 -18.14
C ALA A 114 8.02 -5.38 -18.49
N LEU A 115 8.52 -4.64 -17.49
CA LEU A 115 9.35 -3.45 -17.69
C LEU A 115 10.85 -3.71 -17.57
N LEU A 116 11.25 -4.52 -16.57
CA LEU A 116 12.63 -4.53 -16.08
C LEU A 116 13.49 -5.64 -16.69
N ASN A 117 14.69 -5.25 -17.09
CA ASN A 117 15.80 -6.13 -17.36
C ASN A 117 16.83 -6.04 -16.22
N ASP A 118 17.84 -6.92 -16.27
CA ASP A 118 18.92 -6.91 -15.29
C ASP A 118 19.65 -5.55 -15.28
N GLY A 119 19.74 -4.96 -14.09
CA GLY A 119 20.38 -3.68 -13.83
C GLY A 119 19.55 -2.42 -14.13
N ASP A 120 18.31 -2.56 -14.63
CA ASP A 120 17.37 -1.41 -14.69
C ASP A 120 17.00 -0.96 -13.27
N GLU A 121 16.78 0.34 -13.09
CA GLU A 121 16.48 0.93 -11.77
C GLU A 121 15.07 1.51 -11.73
N VAL A 122 14.43 1.38 -10.55
CA VAL A 122 13.16 2.01 -10.22
C VAL A 122 13.31 2.79 -8.93
N LEU A 123 12.91 4.05 -8.94
CA LEU A 123 12.84 4.87 -7.74
C LEU A 123 11.63 4.47 -6.91
N VAL A 124 11.85 4.11 -5.64
CA VAL A 124 10.83 3.65 -4.69
C VAL A 124 10.91 4.50 -3.44
N PRO A 125 9.79 4.91 -2.80
CA PRO A 125 9.87 5.71 -1.57
C PRO A 125 10.54 4.94 -0.43
N MET A 126 11.09 5.66 0.52
CA MET A 126 11.58 5.14 1.80
C MET A 126 11.04 6.02 2.94
N PRO A 127 10.13 5.49 3.77
CA PRO A 127 9.64 4.11 3.81
C PRO A 127 8.64 3.79 2.69
N ASP A 128 8.51 2.49 2.33
CA ASP A 128 7.61 2.02 1.26
C ASP A 128 6.66 0.90 1.73
N TYR A 129 5.72 0.55 0.87
CA TYR A 129 5.06 -0.75 0.92
C TYR A 129 6.01 -1.79 0.29
N PRO A 130 6.56 -2.74 1.07
CA PRO A 130 7.73 -3.53 0.67
C PRO A 130 7.54 -4.42 -0.56
N LEU A 131 6.29 -4.61 -1.01
CA LEU A 131 6.02 -5.34 -2.25
C LEU A 131 6.61 -4.62 -3.47
N TRP A 132 6.67 -3.29 -3.49
CA TRP A 132 7.26 -2.55 -4.60
C TRP A 132 8.74 -2.89 -4.75
N THR A 133 9.50 -2.78 -3.66
CA THR A 133 10.93 -3.18 -3.65
C THR A 133 11.11 -4.65 -4.01
N ALA A 134 10.29 -5.55 -3.45
CA ALA A 134 10.35 -6.97 -3.74
C ALA A 134 10.07 -7.28 -5.22
N ALA A 135 9.05 -6.66 -5.81
CA ALA A 135 8.69 -6.87 -7.21
C ALA A 135 9.78 -6.39 -8.17
N VAL A 136 10.39 -5.22 -7.89
CA VAL A 136 11.55 -4.71 -8.65
C VAL A 136 12.70 -5.71 -8.59
N THR A 137 13.10 -6.13 -7.38
CA THR A 137 14.22 -7.06 -7.17
C THR A 137 13.99 -8.42 -7.84
N LEU A 138 12.80 -8.99 -7.69
CA LEU A 138 12.46 -10.30 -8.28
C LEU A 138 12.35 -10.27 -9.80
N SER A 139 12.13 -9.09 -10.38
CA SER A 139 12.10 -8.87 -11.83
C SER A 139 13.47 -8.55 -12.44
N GLY A 140 14.55 -8.63 -11.65
CA GLY A 140 15.92 -8.37 -12.10
C GLY A 140 16.35 -6.91 -12.01
N GLY A 141 15.47 -6.01 -11.61
CA GLY A 141 15.78 -4.61 -11.41
C GLY A 141 16.37 -4.31 -10.03
N LYS A 142 16.79 -3.07 -9.86
CA LYS A 142 17.29 -2.53 -8.59
C LYS A 142 16.34 -1.44 -8.08
N ALA A 143 15.79 -1.64 -6.89
CA ALA A 143 15.06 -0.60 -6.18
C ALA A 143 16.04 0.44 -5.63
N VAL A 144 15.86 1.70 -6.02
CA VAL A 144 16.63 2.84 -5.53
C VAL A 144 15.69 3.68 -4.67
N HIS A 145 15.90 3.65 -3.36
CA HIS A 145 15.00 4.31 -2.43
C HIS A 145 15.28 5.82 -2.35
N TYR A 146 14.24 6.64 -2.55
CA TYR A 146 14.27 8.07 -2.27
C TYR A 146 13.66 8.37 -0.91
N LEU A 147 14.18 9.38 -0.24
CA LEU A 147 13.77 9.75 1.11
C LEU A 147 12.39 10.41 1.12
N CYS A 148 11.50 9.90 1.97
CA CYS A 148 10.36 10.66 2.48
C CYS A 148 10.77 11.24 3.83
N ASP A 149 10.80 12.56 3.96
CA ASP A 149 11.36 13.25 5.10
C ASP A 149 10.32 13.38 6.23
N GLU A 150 10.60 12.79 7.37
CA GLU A 150 9.73 12.85 8.55
C GLU A 150 9.51 14.31 9.02
N GLU A 151 10.56 15.13 9.00
CA GLU A 151 10.48 16.53 9.45
C GLU A 151 9.64 17.38 8.50
N ALA A 152 9.55 17.00 7.22
CA ALA A 152 8.66 17.57 6.23
C ALA A 152 7.28 16.87 6.16
N GLY A 153 6.89 16.13 7.19
CA GLY A 153 5.60 15.42 7.22
C GLY A 153 5.54 14.18 6.35
N TRP A 154 6.66 13.51 6.15
CA TRP A 154 6.85 12.33 5.29
C TRP A 154 6.72 12.63 3.80
N PHE A 155 6.92 13.87 3.40
CA PHE A 155 6.90 14.23 1.99
C PHE A 155 8.20 13.78 1.28
N PRO A 156 8.12 13.26 0.05
CA PRO A 156 9.27 12.98 -0.79
C PRO A 156 10.22 14.18 -0.92
N ALA A 157 11.50 13.96 -0.66
CA ALA A 157 12.55 14.97 -0.85
C ALA A 157 12.92 15.06 -2.33
N ILE A 158 12.51 16.12 -3.02
CA ILE A 158 12.70 16.27 -4.47
C ILE A 158 14.17 16.29 -4.86
N ASP A 159 15.02 16.96 -4.07
CA ASP A 159 16.47 16.99 -4.34
C ASP A 159 17.09 15.59 -4.25
N ASP A 160 16.62 14.75 -3.32
CA ASP A 160 17.07 13.37 -3.20
C ASP A 160 16.60 12.51 -4.38
N ILE A 161 15.36 12.73 -4.85
CA ILE A 161 14.85 12.08 -6.07
C ILE A 161 15.73 12.46 -7.26
N ARG A 162 15.97 13.77 -7.48
CA ARG A 162 16.80 14.28 -8.60
C ARG A 162 18.23 13.71 -8.56
N ALA A 163 18.82 13.62 -7.37
CA ALA A 163 20.18 13.10 -7.20
C ALA A 163 20.31 11.60 -7.54
N LYS A 164 19.21 10.86 -7.46
CA LYS A 164 19.17 9.39 -7.68
C LYS A 164 18.79 8.98 -9.08
N VAL A 165 18.23 9.89 -9.89
CA VAL A 165 17.92 9.63 -11.30
C VAL A 165 19.20 9.46 -12.09
N ASN A 166 19.26 8.44 -12.94
CA ASN A 166 20.37 8.21 -13.87
C ASN A 166 19.90 7.46 -15.12
N ALA A 167 20.80 7.15 -16.05
CA ALA A 167 20.46 6.52 -17.34
C ALA A 167 19.82 5.12 -17.23
N LYS A 168 19.91 4.46 -16.08
CA LYS A 168 19.27 3.15 -15.82
C LYS A 168 17.88 3.28 -15.22
N THR A 169 17.50 4.48 -14.75
CA THR A 169 16.20 4.72 -14.11
C THR A 169 15.09 4.63 -15.15
N LYS A 170 14.13 3.73 -14.95
CA LYS A 170 12.98 3.51 -15.85
C LYS A 170 11.70 4.14 -15.32
N ALA A 171 11.55 4.18 -14.01
CA ALA A 171 10.30 4.57 -13.41
C ALA A 171 10.47 5.13 -12.00
N ILE A 172 9.44 5.81 -11.52
CA ILE A 172 9.28 6.24 -10.13
C ILE A 172 7.95 5.72 -9.58
N VAL A 173 7.97 5.15 -8.39
CA VAL A 173 6.79 4.73 -7.64
C VAL A 173 6.37 5.83 -6.69
N VAL A 174 5.10 6.21 -6.70
CA VAL A 174 4.49 7.16 -5.76
C VAL A 174 3.33 6.47 -5.05
N ILE A 175 3.41 6.36 -3.72
CA ILE A 175 2.36 5.75 -2.89
C ILE A 175 1.64 6.88 -2.15
N ASN A 176 0.42 7.22 -2.58
CA ASN A 176 -0.31 8.36 -2.03
C ASN A 176 -1.83 8.08 -1.94
N PRO A 177 -2.45 8.09 -0.75
CA PRO A 177 -1.83 8.22 0.59
C PRO A 177 -0.82 7.12 0.90
N ASN A 178 0.22 7.46 1.68
CA ASN A 178 1.37 6.58 1.89
C ASN A 178 1.10 5.49 2.94
N ASN A 179 1.56 4.30 2.66
CA ASN A 179 1.77 3.21 3.61
C ASN A 179 3.29 3.02 3.75
N PRO A 180 3.89 3.24 4.96
CA PRO A 180 3.26 3.14 6.29
C PRO A 180 2.90 4.46 6.98
N THR A 181 3.19 5.62 6.41
CA THR A 181 3.22 6.90 7.16
C THR A 181 1.85 7.58 7.29
N GLY A 182 0.91 7.29 6.38
CA GLY A 182 -0.37 8.00 6.29
C GLY A 182 -0.25 9.41 5.71
N ALA A 183 0.87 9.79 5.14
CA ALA A 183 1.03 11.08 4.46
C ALA A 183 0.11 11.18 3.24
N VAL A 184 -0.42 12.38 3.00
CA VAL A 184 -1.18 12.74 1.79
C VAL A 184 -0.46 13.89 1.13
N TYR A 185 0.04 13.68 -0.08
CA TYR A 185 0.91 14.63 -0.76
C TYR A 185 0.11 15.79 -1.35
N SER A 186 0.65 16.99 -1.21
CA SER A 186 0.08 18.19 -1.81
C SER A 186 0.17 18.17 -3.33
N LYS A 187 -0.72 18.92 -4.00
CA LYS A 187 -0.68 19.08 -5.45
C LYS A 187 0.68 19.61 -5.93
N ALA A 188 1.22 20.61 -5.25
CA ALA A 188 2.51 21.21 -5.60
C ALA A 188 3.65 20.19 -5.56
N LEU A 189 3.73 19.35 -4.52
CA LEU A 189 4.73 18.29 -4.42
C LEU A 189 4.58 17.26 -5.55
N LEU A 190 3.34 16.86 -5.86
CA LEU A 190 3.10 15.92 -6.96
C LEU A 190 3.52 16.51 -8.32
N GLU A 191 3.28 17.79 -8.55
CA GLU A 191 3.72 18.52 -9.74
C GLU A 191 5.26 18.54 -9.86
N GLU A 192 5.99 18.70 -8.75
CA GLU A 192 7.45 18.60 -8.73
C GLU A 192 7.95 17.18 -9.08
N ILE A 193 7.33 16.15 -8.54
CA ILE A 193 7.65 14.75 -8.88
C ILE A 193 7.37 14.46 -10.36
N ILE A 194 6.25 14.95 -10.88
CA ILE A 194 5.86 14.83 -12.28
C ILE A 194 6.90 15.52 -13.18
N GLU A 195 7.41 16.69 -12.78
CA GLU A 195 8.45 17.38 -13.54
C GLU A 195 9.73 16.55 -13.64
N VAL A 196 10.18 15.94 -12.55
CA VAL A 196 11.33 15.03 -12.58
C VAL A 196 11.09 13.86 -13.53
N ALA A 197 9.90 13.28 -13.51
CA ALA A 197 9.55 12.17 -14.41
C ALA A 197 9.52 12.62 -15.87
N ARG A 198 8.98 13.82 -16.15
CA ARG A 198 8.93 14.43 -17.48
C ARG A 198 10.32 14.70 -18.06
N GLU A 199 11.18 15.35 -17.28
CA GLU A 199 12.55 15.67 -17.65
C GLU A 199 13.39 14.45 -18.02
N ASN A 200 13.10 13.31 -17.39
CA ASN A 200 13.89 12.07 -17.49
C ASN A 200 13.16 10.93 -18.22
N ASN A 201 12.00 11.19 -18.81
CA ASN A 201 11.15 10.19 -19.49
C ASN A 201 10.86 8.95 -18.64
N LEU A 202 10.56 9.14 -17.35
CA LEU A 202 10.21 8.06 -16.44
C LEU A 202 8.72 7.71 -16.53
N ILE A 203 8.40 6.43 -16.34
CA ILE A 203 7.03 6.00 -16.06
C ILE A 203 6.72 6.33 -14.60
N ILE A 204 5.53 6.86 -14.31
CA ILE A 204 5.05 7.01 -12.95
C ILE A 204 4.12 5.85 -12.61
N PHE A 205 4.47 5.07 -11.59
CA PHE A 205 3.60 4.08 -10.96
C PHE A 205 2.93 4.72 -9.75
N ALA A 206 1.64 5.05 -9.88
CA ALA A 206 0.84 5.71 -8.86
C ALA A 206 0.02 4.68 -8.09
N ASP A 207 0.45 4.33 -6.87
CA ASP A 207 -0.32 3.47 -5.96
C ASP A 207 -1.29 4.34 -5.16
N GLU A 208 -2.55 4.34 -5.59
CA GLU A 208 -3.63 5.18 -5.05
C GLU A 208 -4.68 4.35 -4.29
N ILE A 209 -4.29 3.18 -3.75
CA ILE A 209 -5.22 2.25 -3.08
C ILE A 209 -5.95 2.88 -1.87
N TYR A 210 -5.43 3.96 -1.30
CA TYR A 210 -6.01 4.69 -0.16
C TYR A 210 -6.65 6.02 -0.55
N ASP A 211 -6.90 6.30 -1.83
CA ASP A 211 -7.39 7.57 -2.38
C ASP A 211 -8.65 8.14 -1.69
N LYS A 212 -9.48 7.27 -1.12
CA LYS A 212 -10.74 7.63 -0.43
C LYS A 212 -10.64 7.61 1.10
N ILE A 213 -9.50 7.26 1.67
CA ILE A 213 -9.30 7.23 3.12
C ILE A 213 -8.46 8.43 3.50
N LEU A 214 -9.15 9.54 3.72
CA LEU A 214 -8.58 10.86 3.94
C LEU A 214 -9.20 11.48 5.19
N TYR A 215 -8.41 12.22 5.96
CA TYR A 215 -8.83 12.82 7.23
C TYR A 215 -8.59 14.34 7.23
N ASP A 216 -9.28 15.04 8.12
CA ASP A 216 -9.07 16.47 8.44
C ASP A 216 -9.08 17.37 7.18
N GLY A 217 -9.91 17.06 6.19
CA GLY A 217 -10.04 17.87 4.98
C GLY A 217 -8.89 17.67 3.96
N ALA A 218 -8.03 16.67 4.14
CA ALA A 218 -7.02 16.31 3.14
C ALA A 218 -7.66 15.99 1.79
N ILE A 219 -7.00 16.38 0.71
CA ILE A 219 -7.46 16.19 -0.66
C ILE A 219 -6.46 15.27 -1.38
N HIS A 220 -6.99 14.19 -1.96
CA HIS A 220 -6.21 13.35 -2.87
C HIS A 220 -6.22 13.95 -4.28
N HIS A 221 -5.04 14.04 -4.88
CA HIS A 221 -4.87 14.45 -6.27
C HIS A 221 -4.39 13.24 -7.08
N HIS A 222 -5.18 12.85 -8.09
CA HIS A 222 -4.79 11.77 -9.01
C HIS A 222 -3.63 12.23 -9.89
N ILE A 223 -2.51 11.53 -9.87
CA ILE A 223 -1.31 11.90 -10.65
C ILE A 223 -1.63 11.96 -12.16
N ALA A 224 -2.40 11.00 -12.66
CA ALA A 224 -2.79 10.97 -14.07
C ALA A 224 -3.58 12.21 -14.52
N ALA A 225 -4.33 12.86 -13.62
CA ALA A 225 -5.03 14.11 -13.93
C ALA A 225 -4.08 15.31 -14.00
N LEU A 226 -2.97 15.26 -13.27
CA LEU A 226 -1.95 16.33 -13.25
C LEU A 226 -0.90 16.16 -14.34
N ALA A 227 -0.73 14.94 -14.87
CA ALA A 227 0.34 14.56 -15.80
C ALA A 227 -0.19 13.91 -17.09
N PRO A 228 -1.02 14.61 -17.91
CA PRO A 228 -1.55 14.01 -19.14
C PRO A 228 -0.49 13.74 -20.21
N ASP A 229 0.69 14.31 -20.06
CA ASP A 229 1.85 14.21 -20.96
C ASP A 229 2.94 13.24 -20.48
N VAL A 230 2.75 12.59 -19.31
CA VAL A 230 3.66 11.58 -18.75
C VAL A 230 2.93 10.24 -18.68
N LEU A 231 3.59 9.15 -19.12
CA LEU A 231 3.01 7.82 -18.97
C LEU A 231 2.85 7.49 -17.48
N THR A 232 1.61 7.43 -17.04
CA THR A 232 1.24 7.12 -15.66
C THR A 232 0.43 5.83 -15.62
N ILE A 233 0.78 4.94 -14.71
CA ILE A 233 0.03 3.73 -14.43
C ILE A 233 -0.50 3.83 -13.02
N THR A 234 -1.81 3.99 -12.91
CA THR A 234 -2.50 4.13 -11.62
C THR A 234 -3.01 2.80 -11.14
N PHE A 235 -2.67 2.42 -9.91
CA PHE A 235 -3.13 1.22 -9.22
C PHE A 235 -4.17 1.56 -8.17
N ASN A 236 -5.28 0.84 -8.16
CA ASN A 236 -6.32 0.96 -7.16
C ASN A 236 -7.11 -0.36 -7.04
N GLY A 237 -8.08 -0.45 -6.15
CA GLY A 237 -8.84 -1.67 -5.96
C GLY A 237 -9.89 -1.59 -4.86
N LEU A 238 -10.53 -2.71 -4.61
CA LEU A 238 -11.62 -2.81 -3.64
C LEU A 238 -11.18 -3.13 -2.21
N SER A 239 -9.90 -3.45 -2.01
CA SER A 239 -9.39 -4.00 -0.76
C SER A 239 -9.55 -3.07 0.46
N LYS A 240 -9.45 -1.76 0.27
CA LYS A 240 -9.36 -0.78 1.37
C LYS A 240 -10.63 0.04 1.50
N ALA A 241 -10.91 0.92 0.56
CA ALA A 241 -12.09 1.78 0.62
C ALA A 241 -13.41 1.00 0.64
N TYR A 242 -13.45 -0.16 0.00
CA TYR A 242 -14.65 -1.02 -0.05
C TYR A 242 -14.60 -2.21 0.91
N ARG A 243 -13.54 -2.36 1.71
CA ARG A 243 -13.40 -3.31 2.83
C ARG A 243 -13.48 -4.79 2.41
N VAL A 244 -13.22 -5.11 1.15
CA VAL A 244 -13.27 -6.47 0.59
C VAL A 244 -11.88 -6.97 0.17
N ALA A 245 -10.90 -6.84 1.05
CA ALA A 245 -9.52 -7.26 0.78
C ALA A 245 -9.42 -8.75 0.36
N GLY A 246 -10.30 -9.61 0.86
CA GLY A 246 -10.39 -11.02 0.53
C GLY A 246 -10.95 -11.31 -0.87
N PHE A 247 -11.65 -10.36 -1.51
CA PHE A 247 -12.15 -10.51 -2.87
C PHE A 247 -11.04 -10.50 -3.91
N ARG A 248 -9.87 -9.99 -3.54
CA ARG A 248 -8.71 -9.91 -4.44
C ARG A 248 -9.04 -9.19 -5.74
N GLN A 249 -9.69 -8.02 -5.68
CA GLN A 249 -9.96 -7.18 -6.84
C GLN A 249 -9.14 -5.91 -6.80
N GLY A 250 -8.29 -5.76 -7.80
CA GLY A 250 -7.54 -4.55 -8.08
C GLY A 250 -7.48 -4.31 -9.58
N TRP A 251 -7.10 -3.13 -9.95
CA TRP A 251 -6.87 -2.75 -11.34
C TRP A 251 -5.67 -1.82 -11.46
N MET A 252 -5.11 -1.81 -12.66
CA MET A 252 -4.25 -0.74 -13.13
C MET A 252 -4.83 -0.13 -14.40
N ILE A 253 -4.67 1.17 -14.57
CA ILE A 253 -5.08 1.92 -15.76
C ILE A 253 -3.92 2.76 -16.26
N LEU A 254 -3.67 2.69 -17.58
CA LEU A 254 -2.61 3.40 -18.26
C LEU A 254 -3.12 4.73 -18.83
N ASN A 255 -2.46 5.81 -18.48
CA ASN A 255 -2.79 7.17 -18.92
C ASN A 255 -1.56 7.86 -19.52
N GLY A 256 -1.77 8.88 -20.36
CA GLY A 256 -0.71 9.62 -21.01
C GLY A 256 -0.19 8.99 -22.32
N PRO A 257 1.00 9.35 -22.79
CA PRO A 257 1.53 9.01 -24.11
C PRO A 257 1.96 7.54 -24.20
N LYS A 258 1.07 6.67 -24.71
CA LYS A 258 1.30 5.23 -24.85
C LYS A 258 2.11 4.82 -26.08
N GLN A 259 2.27 5.73 -27.04
CA GLN A 259 2.95 5.44 -28.32
C GLN A 259 4.41 5.03 -28.16
N HIS A 260 5.09 5.46 -27.10
CA HIS A 260 6.47 5.12 -26.79
C HIS A 260 6.61 3.88 -25.88
N ALA A 261 5.50 3.32 -25.43
CA ALA A 261 5.45 2.19 -24.51
C ALA A 261 4.82 0.92 -25.12
N LYS A 262 4.76 0.82 -26.45
CA LYS A 262 4.11 -0.31 -27.14
C LYS A 262 4.67 -1.67 -26.69
N GLY A 263 5.99 -1.82 -26.65
CA GLY A 263 6.62 -3.08 -26.23
C GLY A 263 6.33 -3.41 -24.78
N TYR A 264 6.28 -2.40 -23.88
CA TYR A 264 5.88 -2.59 -22.50
C TYR A 264 4.41 -3.06 -22.39
N ILE A 265 3.51 -2.45 -23.16
CA ILE A 265 2.09 -2.83 -23.19
C ILE A 265 1.93 -4.25 -23.76
N GLU A 266 2.66 -4.61 -24.81
CA GLU A 266 2.70 -5.99 -25.33
C GLU A 266 3.17 -6.98 -24.26
N GLY A 267 4.17 -6.62 -23.46
CA GLY A 267 4.62 -7.41 -22.32
C GLY A 267 3.53 -7.60 -21.26
N LEU A 268 2.79 -6.55 -20.93
CA LEU A 268 1.64 -6.63 -20.03
C LEU A 268 0.53 -7.53 -20.58
N ASP A 269 0.21 -7.41 -21.86
CA ASP A 269 -0.78 -8.24 -22.55
C ASP A 269 -0.38 -9.72 -22.54
N MET A 270 0.89 -10.00 -22.77
CA MET A 270 1.44 -11.35 -22.72
C MET A 270 1.30 -11.95 -21.31
N LEU A 271 1.74 -11.23 -20.28
CA LEU A 271 1.66 -11.70 -18.88
C LEU A 271 0.21 -11.86 -18.42
N ALA A 272 -0.68 -10.96 -18.81
CA ALA A 272 -2.11 -11.08 -18.53
C ALA A 272 -2.69 -12.35 -19.18
N SER A 273 -2.31 -12.63 -20.42
CA SER A 273 -2.76 -13.81 -21.17
C SER A 273 -2.20 -15.12 -20.59
N MET A 274 -0.95 -15.13 -20.16
CA MET A 274 -0.29 -16.32 -19.56
C MET A 274 -1.02 -16.80 -18.30
N ARG A 275 -1.58 -15.89 -17.48
CA ARG A 275 -2.36 -16.24 -16.29
C ARG A 275 -3.84 -16.49 -16.58
N LEU A 276 -4.27 -16.43 -17.83
CA LEU A 276 -5.64 -16.49 -18.34
C LEU A 276 -6.46 -15.24 -17.98
N CYS A 277 -6.95 -15.11 -16.75
CA CYS A 277 -7.65 -13.90 -16.27
C CYS A 277 -7.59 -13.82 -14.74
N ALA A 278 -7.97 -12.67 -14.17
CA ALA A 278 -8.25 -12.57 -12.74
C ALA A 278 -9.52 -13.35 -12.37
N ASN A 279 -9.74 -13.63 -11.07
CA ASN A 279 -10.94 -14.34 -10.64
C ASN A 279 -12.21 -13.60 -11.11
N VAL A 280 -13.08 -14.31 -11.83
CA VAL A 280 -14.22 -13.71 -12.53
C VAL A 280 -15.35 -13.31 -11.59
N PRO A 281 -15.75 -14.13 -10.60
CA PRO A 281 -16.87 -13.80 -9.72
C PRO A 281 -16.78 -12.42 -9.08
N MET A 282 -15.61 -12.09 -8.55
CA MET A 282 -15.43 -10.85 -7.79
C MET A 282 -15.27 -9.61 -8.67
N GLN A 283 -14.99 -9.76 -9.97
CA GLN A 283 -14.97 -8.63 -10.91
C GLN A 283 -16.33 -7.97 -11.07
N HIS A 284 -17.42 -8.71 -10.87
CA HIS A 284 -18.77 -8.16 -10.90
C HIS A 284 -19.01 -7.10 -9.82
N ALA A 285 -18.29 -7.15 -8.71
CA ALA A 285 -18.36 -6.16 -7.64
C ALA A 285 -17.83 -4.77 -8.06
N ILE A 286 -16.97 -4.67 -9.08
CA ILE A 286 -16.27 -3.42 -9.43
C ILE A 286 -17.25 -2.35 -9.89
N GLN A 287 -18.19 -2.69 -10.75
CA GLN A 287 -19.16 -1.72 -11.26
C GLN A 287 -20.04 -1.16 -10.13
N THR A 288 -20.57 -2.03 -9.28
CA THR A 288 -21.40 -1.65 -8.13
C THR A 288 -20.60 -0.84 -7.12
N ALA A 289 -19.36 -1.22 -6.85
CA ALA A 289 -18.50 -0.47 -5.95
C ALA A 289 -18.20 0.95 -6.44
N LEU A 290 -17.85 1.11 -7.71
CA LEU A 290 -17.46 2.41 -8.26
C LEU A 290 -18.67 3.32 -8.54
N GLY A 291 -19.79 2.75 -8.96
CA GLY A 291 -21.01 3.49 -9.30
C GLY A 291 -22.00 3.64 -8.14
N GLY A 292 -21.85 2.88 -7.08
CA GLY A 292 -22.76 2.85 -5.94
C GLY A 292 -22.43 3.87 -4.85
N TYR A 293 -23.13 3.73 -3.73
CA TYR A 293 -22.92 4.58 -2.56
C TYR A 293 -21.52 4.40 -1.97
N GLN A 294 -20.84 5.50 -1.70
CA GLN A 294 -19.48 5.51 -1.17
C GLN A 294 -19.49 5.52 0.36
N SER A 295 -19.88 4.41 0.98
CA SER A 295 -20.00 4.27 2.44
C SER A 295 -18.70 4.49 3.21
N ILE A 296 -17.53 4.46 2.54
CA ILE A 296 -16.26 4.82 3.17
C ILE A 296 -16.27 6.25 3.74
N ASN A 297 -17.05 7.15 3.13
CA ASN A 297 -17.15 8.53 3.59
C ASN A 297 -17.70 8.62 5.03
N GLU A 298 -18.59 7.72 5.43
CA GLU A 298 -19.12 7.68 6.79
C GLU A 298 -18.05 7.35 7.84
N PHE A 299 -17.01 6.62 7.44
CA PHE A 299 -15.94 6.21 8.36
C PHE A 299 -14.84 7.26 8.53
N VAL A 300 -14.67 8.16 7.55
CA VAL A 300 -13.56 9.14 7.55
C VAL A 300 -13.99 10.56 7.95
N GLN A 301 -15.29 10.79 8.09
CA GLN A 301 -15.85 12.07 8.54
C GLN A 301 -15.98 12.15 10.08
N PRO A 302 -16.23 13.34 10.67
CA PRO A 302 -16.50 13.47 12.11
C PRO A 302 -17.62 12.52 12.57
N GLY A 303 -17.34 11.77 13.64
CA GLY A 303 -18.18 10.67 14.12
C GLY A 303 -17.92 9.31 13.45
N GLY A 304 -17.12 9.26 12.41
CA GLY A 304 -16.76 8.03 11.72
C GLY A 304 -15.62 7.26 12.38
N ARG A 305 -15.77 5.94 12.42
CA ARG A 305 -14.86 5.05 13.16
C ARG A 305 -13.38 5.19 12.77
N LEU A 306 -13.06 5.32 11.48
CA LEU A 306 -11.66 5.43 11.06
C LEU A 306 -11.02 6.72 11.56
N LEU A 307 -11.75 7.83 11.47
CA LEU A 307 -11.28 9.13 11.97
C LEU A 307 -11.11 9.11 13.50
N GLU A 308 -12.11 8.59 14.24
CA GLU A 308 -12.05 8.52 15.70
C GLU A 308 -10.93 7.60 16.20
N GLN A 309 -10.77 6.44 15.57
CA GLN A 309 -9.70 5.49 15.91
C GLN A 309 -8.32 6.04 15.60
N ARG A 310 -8.15 6.73 14.45
CA ARG A 310 -6.90 7.41 14.12
C ARG A 310 -6.58 8.49 15.14
N ASN A 311 -7.53 9.34 15.48
CA ASN A 311 -7.34 10.40 16.47
C ASN A 311 -6.99 9.81 17.83
N LYS A 312 -7.77 8.84 18.31
CA LYS A 312 -7.52 8.18 19.60
C LYS A 312 -6.13 7.53 19.67
N ALA A 313 -5.75 6.80 18.63
CA ALA A 313 -4.44 6.18 18.58
C ALA A 313 -3.31 7.21 18.56
N TYR A 314 -3.47 8.29 17.79
CA TYR A 314 -2.50 9.39 17.72
C TYR A 314 -2.32 10.07 19.07
N ASP A 315 -3.43 10.45 19.73
CA ASP A 315 -3.40 11.12 21.03
C ASP A 315 -2.74 10.25 22.11
N LEU A 316 -3.05 8.95 22.12
CA LEU A 316 -2.47 8.03 23.11
C LEU A 316 -0.97 7.80 22.87
N ILE A 317 -0.55 7.62 21.62
CA ILE A 317 0.83 7.25 21.31
C ILE A 317 1.77 8.44 21.51
N THR A 318 1.33 9.65 21.20
CA THR A 318 2.12 10.88 21.37
C THR A 318 2.24 11.33 22.82
N GLN A 319 1.40 10.78 23.73
CA GLN A 319 1.53 11.01 25.18
C GLN A 319 2.61 10.13 25.82
N ILE A 320 3.14 9.12 25.12
CA ILE A 320 4.18 8.26 25.66
C ILE A 320 5.52 8.99 25.62
N PRO A 321 6.19 9.21 26.78
CA PRO A 321 7.46 9.92 26.80
C PRO A 321 8.55 9.18 26.03
N GLY A 322 9.10 9.78 24.99
CA GLY A 322 10.11 9.20 24.09
C GLY A 322 9.52 8.58 22.81
N ILE A 323 8.23 8.84 22.55
CA ILE A 323 7.62 8.57 21.23
C ILE A 323 7.18 9.90 20.61
N SER A 324 7.46 10.05 19.33
CA SER A 324 6.88 11.09 18.48
C SER A 324 6.18 10.44 17.28
N CYS A 325 5.27 11.17 16.65
CA CYS A 325 4.58 10.69 15.45
C CYS A 325 4.07 11.86 14.64
N VAL A 326 4.30 11.85 13.33
CA VAL A 326 3.61 12.74 12.41
C VAL A 326 2.16 12.26 12.29
N LYS A 327 1.21 13.19 12.41
CA LYS A 327 -0.22 12.85 12.35
C LYS A 327 -0.60 12.36 10.95
N PRO A 328 -1.13 11.14 10.80
CA PRO A 328 -1.55 10.64 9.50
C PRO A 328 -2.74 11.44 8.95
N MET A 329 -2.65 11.85 7.69
CA MET A 329 -3.72 12.56 6.99
C MET A 329 -4.55 11.64 6.08
N GLY A 330 -4.12 10.39 5.93
CA GLY A 330 -4.82 9.37 5.13
C GLY A 330 -4.43 7.95 5.52
N ALA A 331 -4.92 6.99 4.75
CA ALA A 331 -4.75 5.55 4.97
C ALA A 331 -5.27 5.08 6.35
N MET A 332 -4.70 4.03 6.90
CA MET A 332 -5.14 3.43 8.18
C MET A 332 -3.94 3.03 9.05
N TYR A 333 -2.87 3.82 8.96
CA TYR A 333 -1.58 3.56 9.59
C TYR A 333 -1.02 4.79 10.26
N MET A 334 -0.22 4.56 11.30
CA MET A 334 0.71 5.51 11.89
C MET A 334 2.12 4.93 11.87
N PHE A 335 3.13 5.79 11.79
CA PHE A 335 4.53 5.40 11.77
C PHE A 335 5.32 6.13 12.84
N PRO A 336 5.10 5.77 14.14
CA PRO A 336 5.73 6.44 15.27
C PRO A 336 7.23 6.18 15.35
N LYS A 337 7.95 7.18 15.89
CA LYS A 337 9.39 7.17 16.15
C LYS A 337 9.68 6.94 17.62
N LEU A 338 10.66 6.09 17.90
CA LEU A 338 11.24 5.84 19.22
C LEU A 338 12.46 6.71 19.45
N ASP A 339 12.58 7.27 20.62
CA ASP A 339 13.85 7.83 21.11
C ASP A 339 14.85 6.69 21.36
N ILE A 340 15.73 6.47 20.37
CA ILE A 340 16.69 5.38 20.39
C ILE A 340 17.70 5.48 21.55
N GLN A 341 18.02 6.69 21.97
CA GLN A 341 18.96 6.91 23.10
C GLN A 341 18.28 6.58 24.42
N LYS A 342 17.07 7.09 24.63
CA LYS A 342 16.28 6.85 25.84
C LYS A 342 16.02 5.37 26.07
N PHE A 343 15.66 4.63 25.01
CA PHE A 343 15.29 3.21 25.10
C PHE A 343 16.45 2.26 24.75
N ASN A 344 17.63 2.80 24.40
CA ASN A 344 18.81 2.04 23.99
C ASN A 344 18.50 1.08 22.83
N ILE A 345 17.78 1.57 21.80
CA ILE A 345 17.33 0.73 20.68
C ILE A 345 18.47 0.51 19.68
N HIS A 346 18.77 -0.75 19.39
CA HIS A 346 19.72 -1.18 18.36
C HIS A 346 19.05 -1.94 17.20
N SER A 347 17.87 -2.52 17.47
CA SER A 347 17.08 -3.28 16.51
C SER A 347 15.59 -3.07 16.76
N ASP A 348 14.92 -2.48 15.79
CA ASP A 348 13.47 -2.31 15.81
C ASP A 348 12.72 -3.65 15.71
N GLU A 349 13.25 -4.66 15.01
CA GLU A 349 12.70 -6.02 15.00
C GLU A 349 12.73 -6.64 16.40
N LYS A 350 13.88 -6.55 17.09
CA LYS A 350 13.98 -7.04 18.46
C LYS A 350 13.03 -6.31 19.40
N PHE A 351 12.88 -4.99 19.25
CA PHE A 351 11.92 -4.20 20.02
C PHE A 351 10.50 -4.72 19.88
N VAL A 352 9.99 -4.90 18.65
CA VAL A 352 8.62 -5.40 18.44
C VAL A 352 8.46 -6.85 18.87
N LEU A 353 9.51 -7.66 18.78
CA LEU A 353 9.51 -9.04 19.25
C LEU A 353 9.44 -9.14 20.79
N ASP A 354 10.22 -8.32 21.50
CA ASP A 354 10.21 -8.26 22.97
C ASP A 354 8.86 -7.73 23.50
N LEU A 355 8.26 -6.72 22.84
CA LEU A 355 6.94 -6.23 23.14
C LEU A 355 5.89 -7.31 22.93
N LEU A 356 5.94 -8.05 21.83
CA LEU A 356 5.03 -9.15 21.54
C LEU A 356 5.11 -10.24 22.63
N ARG A 357 6.31 -10.65 23.02
CA ARG A 357 6.52 -11.69 24.03
C ARG A 357 6.01 -11.28 25.41
N LYS A 358 6.28 -10.03 25.80
CA LYS A 358 5.92 -9.54 27.13
C LYS A 358 4.45 -9.10 27.23
N GLU A 359 4.01 -8.27 26.29
CA GLU A 359 2.71 -7.61 26.39
C GLU A 359 1.64 -8.17 25.43
N LYS A 360 2.00 -9.10 24.55
CA LYS A 360 1.07 -9.70 23.56
C LYS A 360 0.49 -8.66 22.58
N VAL A 361 1.30 -7.67 22.22
CA VAL A 361 0.97 -6.65 21.21
C VAL A 361 1.81 -6.89 19.97
N LEU A 362 1.17 -7.04 18.82
CA LEU A 362 1.82 -7.32 17.53
C LEU A 362 1.86 -6.06 16.66
N LEU A 363 3.05 -5.55 16.43
CA LEU A 363 3.37 -4.42 15.55
C LEU A 363 4.25 -4.88 14.39
N VAL A 364 4.56 -3.96 13.46
CA VAL A 364 5.58 -4.17 12.42
C VAL A 364 6.69 -3.14 12.60
N HIS A 365 7.92 -3.61 12.62
CA HIS A 365 9.10 -2.77 12.75
C HIS A 365 9.38 -1.92 11.49
N GLY A 366 10.05 -0.79 11.64
CA GLY A 366 10.27 0.18 10.56
C GLY A 366 11.09 -0.36 9.40
N LYS A 367 12.13 -1.17 9.68
CA LYS A 367 12.93 -1.83 8.64
C LYS A 367 12.11 -2.76 7.73
N GLY A 368 10.98 -3.28 8.22
CA GLY A 368 10.03 -4.03 7.40
C GLY A 368 9.36 -3.20 6.29
N PHE A 369 9.56 -1.88 6.30
CA PHE A 369 9.14 -0.91 5.26
C PHE A 369 10.35 -0.26 4.58
N ASN A 370 11.50 -0.93 4.57
CA ASN A 370 12.77 -0.44 4.03
C ASN A 370 13.27 0.87 4.67
N TRP A 371 12.79 1.21 5.88
CA TRP A 371 13.30 2.36 6.62
C TRP A 371 14.73 2.11 7.10
N HIS A 372 15.61 3.11 6.97
CA HIS A 372 17.05 2.93 7.19
C HIS A 372 17.45 2.86 8.66
N SER A 373 16.69 3.44 9.57
CA SER A 373 17.00 3.53 11.01
C SER A 373 16.15 2.58 11.85
N PRO A 374 16.67 2.06 12.98
CA PRO A 374 15.92 1.14 13.84
C PRO A 374 15.01 1.88 14.84
N ASP A 375 14.43 2.99 14.44
CA ASP A 375 13.75 3.94 15.31
C ASP A 375 12.25 4.05 15.06
N HIS A 376 11.68 3.33 14.12
CA HIS A 376 10.26 3.41 13.78
C HIS A 376 9.55 2.05 13.89
N PHE A 377 8.23 2.13 14.04
CA PHE A 377 7.35 0.98 13.92
C PHE A 377 5.98 1.43 13.35
N ARG A 378 5.27 0.51 12.71
CA ARG A 378 3.93 0.81 12.19
C ARG A 378 2.84 0.31 13.11
N VAL A 379 1.83 1.16 13.33
CA VAL A 379 0.58 0.87 14.03
C VAL A 379 -0.58 0.93 13.05
N VAL A 380 -1.43 -0.09 13.03
CA VAL A 380 -2.71 -0.09 12.30
C VAL A 380 -3.79 0.49 13.20
N THR A 381 -4.57 1.44 12.70
CA THR A 381 -5.61 2.16 13.47
C THR A 381 -7.02 1.55 13.30
N LEU A 382 -7.12 0.29 12.88
CA LEU A 382 -8.39 -0.41 12.64
C LEU A 382 -9.07 -1.01 13.88
N PRO A 383 -8.36 -1.40 14.95
CA PRO A 383 -9.01 -1.92 16.16
C PRO A 383 -9.95 -0.89 16.79
N TYR A 384 -11.00 -1.36 17.46
CA TYR A 384 -11.88 -0.47 18.22
C TYR A 384 -11.11 0.36 19.24
N ALA A 385 -11.63 1.55 19.56
CA ALA A 385 -10.97 2.52 20.44
C ALA A 385 -10.48 1.90 21.76
N GLY A 386 -11.30 1.04 22.41
CA GLY A 386 -10.90 0.33 23.63
C GLY A 386 -9.75 -0.65 23.43
N GLN A 387 -9.66 -1.31 22.27
CA GLN A 387 -8.54 -2.20 21.94
C GLN A 387 -7.25 -1.40 21.65
N LEU A 388 -7.39 -0.22 21.03
CA LEU A 388 -6.27 0.70 20.84
C LEU A 388 -5.76 1.24 22.18
N GLU A 389 -6.67 1.62 23.10
CA GLU A 389 -6.32 2.00 24.48
C GLU A 389 -5.56 0.91 25.20
N GLU A 390 -6.05 -0.32 25.14
CA GLU A 390 -5.38 -1.48 25.75
C GLU A 390 -3.99 -1.70 25.15
N ALA A 391 -3.87 -1.74 23.82
CA ALA A 391 -2.61 -2.03 23.15
C ALA A 391 -1.56 -0.93 23.36
N ILE A 392 -1.96 0.34 23.23
CA ILE A 392 -1.05 1.47 23.42
C ILE A 392 -0.72 1.65 24.89
N GLY A 393 -1.65 1.39 25.80
CA GLY A 393 -1.38 1.36 27.25
C GLY A 393 -0.38 0.27 27.65
N LYS A 394 -0.43 -0.91 27.04
CA LYS A 394 0.58 -1.97 27.19
C LYS A 394 1.96 -1.52 26.65
N LEU A 395 1.99 -0.88 25.48
CA LEU A 395 3.21 -0.30 24.94
C LEU A 395 3.82 0.75 25.89
N ALA A 396 2.99 1.64 26.43
CA ALA A 396 3.43 2.66 27.38
C ALA A 396 4.10 2.05 28.61
N ARG A 397 3.43 1.09 29.28
CA ARG A 397 3.98 0.37 30.44
C ARG A 397 5.25 -0.39 30.12
N PHE A 398 5.29 -1.03 28.94
CA PHE A 398 6.50 -1.73 28.48
C PHE A 398 7.70 -0.79 28.40
N LEU A 399 7.51 0.41 27.81
CA LEU A 399 8.55 1.40 27.61
C LEU A 399 9.05 2.08 28.90
N GLU A 400 8.29 2.05 30.00
CA GLU A 400 8.73 2.60 31.29
C GLU A 400 10.07 1.99 31.74
N THR A 401 10.20 0.68 31.58
CA THR A 401 11.34 -0.09 32.06
C THR A 401 12.20 -0.70 30.94
N TYR A 402 11.72 -0.66 29.70
CA TYR A 402 12.43 -1.29 28.60
C TYR A 402 13.70 -0.53 28.21
N ARG A 403 14.80 -1.27 28.15
CA ARG A 403 16.06 -0.88 27.51
C ARG A 403 16.56 -2.11 26.77
N GLN A 404 16.99 -1.93 25.50
CA GLN A 404 17.37 -3.06 24.65
C GLN A 404 18.76 -3.60 24.94
#